data_3b78db9d12225d1d3e017cd417573484
#
_entry.id   3b78db9d12225d1d3e017cd417573484
#
_cell.length_a   1.000
_cell.length_b   1.000
_cell.length_c   1.000
_cell.angle_alpha   90.00
_cell.angle_beta   90.00
_cell.angle_gamma   90.00
#
_symmetry.space_group_name_H-M   'P 1'
#
loop_
_entity.id
_entity.type
_entity.pdbx_description
1 polymer ?
#
loop_
_entity_poly.entity_id
_entity_poly.type
_entity_poly.pdbx_seq_one_letter_code
_entity_poly.pdbx_strand_id
1 'polypeptide(L)'
;MFYYLNGDTISPSLYSWFSASKLSQAGGGNLNMSPNSRSANPANLSLSRSFSTSFILYPAGIQAQSVSLLIPQSNRLITVAINHISYGTFKGYDENAIPTNNYSSSDTWMRLGYSGLSKNLPISYGISNQLYFSKLGKYSSMIFYLSLGVIWNIKKYKTNIGLSIDDISINKSRINNVIEKSPLRYNIGVCKKLEYLPLKISIDYLSINNKKNKDYFISGIFSLPKNLSFIWGTSTRKLSQNIKESVIKTIFGSSGVGISYKDNGIIIGYGLYFYGTGGWTNGLDLSINF
;
A
#
# COMPACT_ATOMS: atom_id res chain seq x y z
N MET A 1 18.13 -33.97 17.07
CA MET A 1 16.67 -33.81 16.94
C MET A 1 16.42 -32.37 16.46
N PHE A 2 16.35 -32.16 15.15
CA PHE A 2 16.16 -30.82 14.57
C PHE A 2 14.68 -30.46 14.68
N TYR A 3 14.33 -29.52 15.54
CA TYR A 3 13.03 -28.87 15.51
C TYR A 3 12.93 -28.06 14.21
N TYR A 4 12.12 -28.52 13.27
CA TYR A 4 11.66 -27.67 12.16
C TYR A 4 10.84 -26.55 12.79
N LEU A 5 11.43 -25.39 12.94
CA LEU A 5 10.71 -24.15 13.11
C LEU A 5 9.89 -23.93 11.83
N ASN A 6 8.62 -24.34 11.83
CA ASN A 6 7.63 -23.92 10.85
C ASN A 6 7.36 -22.42 11.05
N GLY A 7 8.35 -21.58 10.81
CA GLY A 7 8.18 -20.16 10.70
C GLY A 7 7.50 -19.87 9.38
N ASP A 8 6.28 -19.32 9.42
CA ASP A 8 5.65 -18.74 8.24
C ASP A 8 6.47 -17.55 7.81
N THR A 9 7.37 -17.75 6.84
CA THR A 9 8.16 -16.67 6.25
C THR A 9 7.29 -15.89 5.29
N ILE A 10 6.66 -14.83 5.79
CA ILE A 10 5.97 -13.84 4.97
C ILE A 10 6.95 -12.70 4.76
N SER A 11 7.22 -12.35 3.50
CA SER A 11 8.07 -11.19 3.20
C SER A 11 7.50 -9.92 3.83
N PRO A 12 8.28 -9.16 4.63
CA PRO A 12 7.83 -7.92 5.25
C PRO A 12 7.34 -6.88 4.24
N SER A 13 7.87 -6.91 3.03
CA SER A 13 7.52 -5.98 1.95
C SER A 13 6.07 -6.11 1.46
N LEU A 14 5.43 -7.26 1.66
CA LEU A 14 4.00 -7.42 1.34
C LEU A 14 3.10 -6.48 2.14
N TYR A 15 3.57 -5.98 3.28
CA TYR A 15 2.89 -5.01 4.13
C TYR A 15 3.40 -3.58 3.96
N SER A 16 4.43 -3.37 3.16
CA SER A 16 5.03 -2.06 2.94
C SER A 16 4.16 -1.17 2.05
N TRP A 17 4.23 0.12 2.28
CA TRP A 17 3.53 1.13 1.50
C TRP A 17 4.52 1.83 0.57
N PHE A 18 4.03 2.26 -0.59
CA PHE A 18 4.84 2.81 -1.67
C PHE A 18 4.37 4.20 -2.10
N SER A 19 3.59 4.90 -1.27
CA SER A 19 3.17 6.28 -1.54
C SER A 19 3.00 7.08 -0.25
N ALA A 20 3.33 8.37 -0.32
CA ALA A 20 3.14 9.32 0.77
C ALA A 20 1.66 9.43 1.17
N SER A 21 0.76 9.38 0.18
CA SER A 21 -0.68 9.36 0.41
C SER A 21 -1.12 8.16 1.25
N LYS A 22 -0.51 6.98 1.07
CA LYS A 22 -0.80 5.79 1.88
C LYS A 22 -0.30 5.92 3.30
N LEU A 23 0.91 6.49 3.48
CA LEU A 23 1.46 6.80 4.80
C LEU A 23 0.53 7.75 5.56
N SER A 24 0.12 8.85 4.91
CA SER A 24 -0.76 9.86 5.50
C SER A 24 -2.10 9.31 5.96
N GLN A 25 -2.62 8.29 5.26
CA GLN A 25 -3.87 7.62 5.60
C GLN A 25 -3.68 6.42 6.53
N ALA A 26 -2.49 6.25 7.13
CA ALA A 26 -2.13 5.16 8.04
C ALA A 26 -2.43 3.76 7.48
N GLY A 27 -2.38 3.60 6.16
CA GLY A 27 -2.72 2.36 5.47
C GLY A 27 -4.19 2.21 5.05
N GLY A 28 -5.06 3.14 5.39
CA GLY A 28 -6.45 3.22 4.93
C GLY A 28 -6.61 3.89 3.57
N GLY A 29 -7.84 4.25 3.22
CA GLY A 29 -8.19 5.02 2.03
C GLY A 29 -8.13 4.24 0.72
N ASN A 30 -8.33 2.94 0.72
CA ASN A 30 -8.19 2.09 -0.46
C ASN A 30 -9.06 2.53 -1.66
N LEU A 31 -10.23 3.13 -1.39
CA LEU A 31 -11.15 3.66 -2.39
C LEU A 31 -10.85 5.11 -2.82
N ASN A 32 -9.99 5.81 -2.07
CA ASN A 32 -9.60 7.20 -2.34
C ASN A 32 -8.24 7.33 -3.04
N MET A 33 -7.50 6.24 -3.11
CA MET A 33 -6.18 6.25 -3.69
C MET A 33 -6.22 6.32 -5.19
N SER A 34 -5.19 6.92 -5.74
CA SER A 34 -4.94 6.81 -7.17
C SER A 34 -4.77 5.34 -7.57
N PRO A 35 -5.31 4.92 -8.73
CA PRO A 35 -5.20 3.54 -9.23
C PRO A 35 -3.75 3.06 -9.37
N ASN A 36 -2.78 3.96 -9.44
CA ASN A 36 -1.36 3.65 -9.50
C ASN A 36 -0.81 3.10 -8.18
N SER A 37 -1.44 3.35 -7.04
CA SER A 37 -1.00 2.81 -5.76
C SER A 37 -1.21 1.30 -5.69
N ARG A 38 -0.19 0.55 -5.24
CA ARG A 38 -0.27 -0.91 -5.05
C ARG A 38 -1.41 -1.31 -4.10
N SER A 39 -1.73 -0.46 -3.16
CA SER A 39 -2.76 -0.72 -2.14
C SER A 39 -4.13 -0.16 -2.51
N ALA A 40 -4.31 0.41 -3.69
CA ALA A 40 -5.61 0.84 -4.18
C ALA A 40 -6.48 -0.37 -4.54
N ASN A 41 -7.80 -0.24 -4.39
CA ASN A 41 -8.71 -1.25 -4.92
C ASN A 41 -8.49 -1.37 -6.45
N PRO A 42 -8.32 -2.59 -7.01
CA PRO A 42 -8.12 -2.77 -8.45
C PRO A 42 -9.19 -2.11 -9.33
N ALA A 43 -10.40 -1.90 -8.79
CA ALA A 43 -11.51 -1.25 -9.50
C ALA A 43 -11.47 0.29 -9.49
N ASN A 44 -10.47 0.92 -8.86
CA ASN A 44 -10.31 2.37 -8.91
C ASN A 44 -10.07 2.84 -10.34
N LEU A 45 -10.73 3.93 -10.71
CA LEU A 45 -10.65 4.55 -12.04
C LEU A 45 -10.03 5.94 -11.96
N SER A 46 -9.37 6.34 -13.02
CA SER A 46 -8.93 7.71 -13.29
C SER A 46 -9.31 8.09 -14.71
N LEU A 47 -9.77 9.30 -14.90
CA LEU A 47 -10.09 9.85 -16.23
C LEU A 47 -8.90 10.58 -16.86
N SER A 48 -7.87 10.86 -16.07
CA SER A 48 -6.67 11.57 -16.53
C SER A 48 -5.54 10.59 -16.75
N ARG A 49 -4.83 10.75 -17.89
CA ARG A 49 -3.55 10.11 -18.09
C ARG A 49 -2.57 10.73 -17.09
N SER A 50 -1.80 9.90 -16.40
CA SER A 50 -0.84 10.42 -15.44
C SER A 50 0.39 9.54 -15.31
N PHE A 51 1.51 10.19 -15.10
CA PHE A 51 2.75 9.59 -14.63
C PHE A 51 2.92 9.94 -13.16
N SER A 52 3.32 8.97 -12.33
CA SER A 52 3.54 9.22 -10.91
C SER A 52 4.78 8.50 -10.41
N THR A 53 5.48 9.15 -9.50
CA THR A 53 6.62 8.56 -8.76
C THR A 53 6.48 8.86 -7.29
N SER A 54 6.99 7.95 -6.46
CA SER A 54 7.01 8.13 -5.00
C SER A 54 8.33 7.62 -4.43
N PHE A 55 8.77 8.27 -3.37
CA PHE A 55 9.95 7.90 -2.61
C PHE A 55 9.63 7.90 -1.13
N ILE A 56 9.94 6.80 -0.43
CA ILE A 56 9.64 6.62 0.99
C ILE A 56 10.90 6.19 1.73
N LEU A 57 11.13 6.86 2.84
CA LEU A 57 12.18 6.54 3.80
C LEU A 57 11.56 5.88 5.04
N TYR A 58 11.89 4.62 5.24
CA TYR A 58 11.54 3.85 6.42
C TYR A 58 12.64 3.92 7.49
N PRO A 59 12.34 3.56 8.75
CA PRO A 59 13.36 3.36 9.76
C PRO A 59 14.47 2.40 9.30
N ALA A 60 15.63 2.47 9.95
CA ALA A 60 16.80 1.63 9.63
C ALA A 60 17.38 1.80 8.22
N GLY A 61 17.11 2.92 7.55
CA GLY A 61 17.67 3.20 6.23
C GLY A 61 17.01 2.44 5.07
N ILE A 62 15.88 1.77 5.31
CA ILE A 62 15.10 1.09 4.27
C ILE A 62 14.45 2.13 3.37
N GLN A 63 14.52 1.91 2.06
CA GLN A 63 13.99 2.84 1.05
C GLN A 63 13.00 2.13 0.14
N ALA A 64 11.86 2.76 -0.12
CA ALA A 64 10.91 2.27 -1.11
C ALA A 64 10.65 3.33 -2.17
N GLN A 65 10.51 2.87 -3.40
CA GLN A 65 10.30 3.69 -4.59
C GLN A 65 9.16 3.11 -5.40
N SER A 66 8.41 3.96 -6.07
CA SER A 66 7.40 3.53 -7.03
C SER A 66 7.41 4.43 -8.25
N VAL A 67 7.14 3.83 -9.41
CA VAL A 67 6.88 4.53 -10.66
C VAL A 67 5.66 3.91 -11.29
N SER A 68 4.78 4.74 -11.87
CA SER A 68 3.54 4.25 -12.47
C SER A 68 3.01 5.15 -13.57
N LEU A 69 2.27 4.53 -14.49
CA LEU A 69 1.60 5.17 -15.61
C LEU A 69 0.13 4.74 -15.63
N LEU A 70 -0.77 5.70 -15.73
CA LEU A 70 -2.20 5.51 -15.94
C LEU A 70 -2.57 5.88 -17.38
N ILE A 71 -3.23 4.97 -18.08
CA ILE A 71 -3.67 5.12 -19.48
C ILE A 71 -5.17 4.94 -19.54
N PRO A 72 -5.97 6.03 -19.42
CA PRO A 72 -7.42 5.95 -19.55
C PRO A 72 -7.84 5.74 -20.99
N GLN A 73 -8.88 4.94 -21.18
CA GLN A 73 -9.52 4.65 -22.47
C GLN A 73 -11.05 4.68 -22.30
N SER A 74 -11.68 5.83 -22.49
CA SER A 74 -13.12 6.01 -22.27
C SER A 74 -13.54 5.54 -20.87
N ASN A 75 -14.25 4.42 -20.76
CA ASN A 75 -14.74 3.85 -19.49
C ASN A 75 -13.77 2.80 -18.88
N ARG A 76 -12.54 2.73 -19.37
CA ARG A 76 -11.54 1.74 -18.97
C ARG A 76 -10.26 2.46 -18.56
N LEU A 77 -9.45 1.78 -17.78
CA LEU A 77 -8.13 2.26 -17.36
C LEU A 77 -7.14 1.09 -17.40
N ILE A 78 -5.99 1.33 -18.00
CA ILE A 78 -4.82 0.46 -17.90
C ILE A 78 -3.84 1.12 -16.95
N THR A 79 -3.32 0.36 -16.02
CA THR A 79 -2.30 0.80 -15.05
C THR A 79 -1.05 -0.05 -15.19
N VAL A 80 0.08 0.61 -15.35
CA VAL A 80 1.40 -0.04 -15.29
C VAL A 80 2.16 0.57 -14.13
N ALA A 81 2.75 -0.26 -13.26
CA ALA A 81 3.52 0.24 -12.13
C ALA A 81 4.67 -0.69 -11.76
N ILE A 82 5.73 -0.09 -11.24
CA ILE A 82 6.86 -0.78 -10.63
C ILE A 82 7.03 -0.22 -9.22
N ASN A 83 7.14 -1.11 -8.24
CA ASN A 83 7.44 -0.75 -6.86
C ASN A 83 8.69 -1.51 -6.44
N HIS A 84 9.61 -0.84 -5.80
CA HIS A 84 10.87 -1.41 -5.34
C HIS A 84 11.11 -1.02 -3.88
N ILE A 85 11.58 -1.97 -3.08
CA ILE A 85 12.05 -1.71 -1.72
C ILE A 85 13.45 -2.29 -1.55
N SER A 86 14.36 -1.47 -1.08
CA SER A 86 15.73 -1.86 -0.72
C SER A 86 15.86 -1.87 0.79
N TYR A 87 16.33 -2.99 1.32
CA TYR A 87 16.62 -3.15 2.75
C TYR A 87 18.04 -2.75 3.09
N GLY A 88 18.85 -2.34 2.08
CA GLY A 88 20.26 -1.98 2.24
C GLY A 88 21.20 -3.16 2.10
N THR A 89 22.41 -2.93 2.61
CA THR A 89 23.51 -3.91 2.56
C THR A 89 23.84 -4.40 3.97
N PHE A 90 23.96 -5.70 4.12
CA PHE A 90 24.23 -6.37 5.37
C PHE A 90 25.64 -6.96 5.36
N LYS A 91 26.31 -6.93 6.52
CA LYS A 91 27.59 -7.63 6.71
C LYS A 91 27.33 -9.13 6.74
N GLY A 92 28.08 -9.88 5.93
CA GLY A 92 28.04 -11.34 5.94
C GLY A 92 28.95 -11.90 7.03
N TYR A 93 28.51 -13.00 7.63
CA TYR A 93 29.29 -13.80 8.58
C TYR A 93 29.07 -15.28 8.27
N ASP A 94 30.08 -16.10 8.49
CA ASP A 94 29.95 -17.55 8.43
C ASP A 94 29.42 -18.14 9.75
N GLU A 95 29.35 -19.47 9.84
CA GLU A 95 28.87 -20.18 11.03
C GLU A 95 29.78 -20.00 12.26
N ASN A 96 31.02 -19.57 12.05
CA ASN A 96 31.98 -19.27 13.11
C ASN A 96 32.11 -17.78 13.42
N ALA A 97 31.13 -16.95 12.95
CA ALA A 97 31.11 -15.50 13.07
C ALA A 97 32.31 -14.80 12.39
N ILE A 98 32.98 -15.45 11.43
CA ILE A 98 34.05 -14.84 10.64
C ILE A 98 33.41 -13.98 9.55
N PRO A 99 33.84 -12.71 9.37
CA PRO A 99 33.32 -11.83 8.33
C PRO A 99 33.46 -12.44 6.92
N THR A 100 32.37 -12.43 6.18
CA THR A 100 32.32 -12.84 4.76
C THR A 100 31.94 -11.65 3.89
N ASN A 101 31.68 -11.88 2.60
CA ASN A 101 31.24 -10.81 1.70
C ASN A 101 29.89 -10.23 2.13
N ASN A 102 29.76 -8.91 2.02
CA ASN A 102 28.49 -8.23 2.24
C ASN A 102 27.43 -8.71 1.22
N TYR A 103 26.16 -8.69 1.64
CA TYR A 103 25.04 -9.02 0.77
C TYR A 103 23.94 -7.95 0.85
N SER A 104 23.15 -7.83 -0.21
CA SER A 104 22.01 -6.92 -0.27
C SER A 104 20.69 -7.69 -0.29
N SER A 105 19.62 -7.04 0.18
CA SER A 105 18.26 -7.55 0.09
C SER A 105 17.33 -6.49 -0.51
N SER A 106 16.44 -6.94 -1.39
CA SER A 106 15.46 -6.08 -2.04
C SER A 106 14.28 -6.87 -2.57
N ASP A 107 13.13 -6.19 -2.68
CA ASP A 107 11.93 -6.74 -3.30
C ASP A 107 11.41 -5.79 -4.38
N THR A 108 10.89 -6.35 -5.46
CA THR A 108 10.36 -5.59 -6.59
C THR A 108 9.03 -6.17 -7.04
N TRP A 109 8.05 -5.32 -7.28
CA TRP A 109 6.76 -5.66 -7.91
C TRP A 109 6.62 -4.95 -9.23
N MET A 110 6.32 -5.71 -10.27
CA MET A 110 5.82 -5.18 -11.53
C MET A 110 4.33 -5.45 -11.60
N ARG A 111 3.52 -4.43 -11.86
CA ARG A 111 2.07 -4.52 -11.86
C ARG A 111 1.48 -4.07 -13.18
N LEU A 112 0.53 -4.88 -13.69
CA LEU A 112 -0.35 -4.54 -14.78
C LEU A 112 -1.80 -4.63 -14.28
N GLY A 113 -2.51 -3.51 -14.29
CA GLY A 113 -3.90 -3.40 -13.87
C GLY A 113 -4.83 -3.05 -15.04
N TYR A 114 -6.03 -3.58 -14.98
CA TYR A 114 -7.14 -3.20 -15.83
C TYR A 114 -8.37 -2.94 -14.99
N SER A 115 -9.00 -1.80 -15.18
CA SER A 115 -10.27 -1.46 -14.54
C SER A 115 -11.26 -0.90 -15.54
N GLY A 116 -12.53 -1.08 -15.26
CA GLY A 116 -13.61 -0.65 -16.14
C GLY A 116 -14.86 -0.25 -15.37
N LEU A 117 -15.67 0.62 -16.01
CA LEU A 117 -16.99 1.00 -15.53
C LEU A 117 -18.04 0.17 -16.27
N SER A 118 -19.00 -0.39 -15.52
CA SER A 118 -20.15 -1.06 -16.10
C SER A 118 -21.03 -0.07 -16.86
N LYS A 119 -21.60 -0.48 -18.00
CA LYS A 119 -22.48 0.36 -18.80
C LYS A 119 -23.85 0.58 -18.15
N ASN A 120 -24.38 -0.44 -17.48
CA ASN A 120 -25.77 -0.45 -16.99
C ASN A 120 -25.88 -0.26 -15.47
N LEU A 121 -24.80 -0.45 -14.73
CA LEU A 121 -24.79 -0.39 -13.28
C LEU A 121 -23.75 0.63 -12.80
N PRO A 122 -23.98 1.29 -11.66
CA PRO A 122 -23.02 2.23 -11.08
C PRO A 122 -21.85 1.46 -10.38
N ILE A 123 -21.28 0.49 -11.10
CA ILE A 123 -20.27 -0.42 -10.59
C ILE A 123 -19.02 -0.30 -11.44
N SER A 124 -17.87 -0.12 -10.82
CA SER A 124 -16.57 -0.34 -11.42
C SER A 124 -15.98 -1.67 -10.98
N TYR A 125 -15.23 -2.30 -11.85
CA TYR A 125 -14.56 -3.58 -11.62
C TYR A 125 -13.10 -3.49 -12.06
N GLY A 126 -12.27 -4.33 -11.51
CA GLY A 126 -10.86 -4.33 -11.88
C GLY A 126 -10.13 -5.62 -11.52
N ILE A 127 -9.07 -5.84 -12.27
CA ILE A 127 -8.13 -6.94 -12.10
C ILE A 127 -6.71 -6.39 -12.15
N SER A 128 -5.84 -6.91 -11.33
CA SER A 128 -4.43 -6.53 -11.31
C SER A 128 -3.55 -7.77 -11.21
N ASN A 129 -2.66 -7.93 -12.17
CA ASN A 129 -1.60 -8.93 -12.15
C ASN A 129 -0.33 -8.30 -11.61
N GLN A 130 0.37 -8.98 -10.72
CA GLN A 130 1.64 -8.52 -10.15
C GLN A 130 2.67 -9.63 -10.23
N LEU A 131 3.85 -9.28 -10.68
CA LEU A 131 5.03 -10.12 -10.64
C LEU A 131 5.93 -9.62 -9.53
N TYR A 132 6.12 -10.45 -8.52
CA TYR A 132 6.95 -10.18 -7.37
C TYR A 132 8.29 -10.89 -7.47
N PHE A 133 9.36 -10.15 -7.30
CA PHE A 133 10.73 -10.65 -7.21
C PHE A 133 11.30 -10.28 -5.85
N SER A 134 11.81 -11.26 -5.14
CA SER A 134 12.56 -11.07 -3.90
C SER A 134 14.00 -11.54 -4.08
N LYS A 135 14.94 -10.76 -3.56
CA LYS A 135 16.36 -11.09 -3.55
C LYS A 135 16.90 -10.96 -2.14
N LEU A 136 17.52 -12.02 -1.65
CA LEU A 136 18.22 -12.07 -0.36
C LEU A 136 19.60 -12.68 -0.56
N GLY A 137 20.60 -11.82 -0.71
CA GLY A 137 21.96 -12.25 -1.04
C GLY A 137 22.01 -13.05 -2.35
N LYS A 138 22.36 -14.33 -2.25
CA LYS A 138 22.41 -15.27 -3.37
C LYS A 138 21.08 -15.95 -3.69
N TYR A 139 20.10 -15.81 -2.83
CA TYR A 139 18.78 -16.42 -3.01
C TYR A 139 17.82 -15.46 -3.68
N SER A 140 16.97 -15.98 -4.54
CA SER A 140 15.90 -15.22 -5.20
C SER A 140 14.62 -16.02 -5.26
N SER A 141 13.49 -15.34 -5.25
CA SER A 141 12.17 -15.93 -5.46
C SER A 141 11.34 -15.09 -6.42
N MET A 142 10.38 -15.72 -7.08
CA MET A 142 9.45 -15.08 -8.00
C MET A 142 8.05 -15.63 -7.78
N ILE A 143 7.08 -14.74 -7.55
CA ILE A 143 5.69 -15.10 -7.32
C ILE A 143 4.79 -14.24 -8.21
N PHE A 144 3.80 -14.89 -8.84
CA PHE A 144 2.72 -14.22 -9.56
C PHE A 144 1.52 -14.05 -8.63
N TYR A 145 1.06 -12.82 -8.51
CA TYR A 145 -0.13 -12.45 -7.75
C TYR A 145 -1.22 -11.93 -8.66
N LEU A 146 -2.46 -12.29 -8.32
CA LEU A 146 -3.68 -11.77 -8.89
C LEU A 146 -4.45 -11.01 -7.81
N SER A 147 -5.00 -9.86 -8.16
CA SER A 147 -5.93 -9.11 -7.30
C SER A 147 -7.18 -8.75 -8.09
N LEU A 148 -8.34 -8.85 -7.43
CA LEU A 148 -9.65 -8.55 -7.98
C LEU A 148 -10.33 -7.48 -7.13
N GLY A 149 -11.09 -6.59 -7.76
CA GLY A 149 -11.81 -5.54 -7.06
C GLY A 149 -13.12 -5.15 -7.72
N VAL A 150 -14.04 -4.70 -6.87
CA VAL A 150 -15.33 -4.13 -7.28
C VAL A 150 -15.61 -2.91 -6.41
N ILE A 151 -16.18 -1.86 -7.02
CA ILE A 151 -16.63 -0.64 -6.32
C ILE A 151 -18.03 -0.29 -6.80
N TRP A 152 -18.94 -0.15 -5.86
CA TRP A 152 -20.28 0.38 -6.07
C TRP A 152 -20.30 1.88 -5.80
N ASN A 153 -20.63 2.68 -6.82
CA ASN A 153 -20.66 4.14 -6.75
C ASN A 153 -22.10 4.64 -6.51
N ILE A 154 -22.45 4.99 -5.30
CA ILE A 154 -23.79 5.47 -4.92
C ILE A 154 -23.80 7.00 -5.04
N LYS A 155 -24.05 7.49 -6.28
CA LYS A 155 -23.99 8.92 -6.63
C LYS A 155 -24.87 9.79 -5.74
N LYS A 156 -26.10 9.34 -5.43
CA LYS A 156 -27.08 10.08 -4.59
C LYS A 156 -26.50 10.45 -3.22
N TYR A 157 -25.71 9.56 -2.61
CA TYR A 157 -25.14 9.76 -1.28
C TYR A 157 -23.65 10.15 -1.31
N LYS A 158 -23.07 10.39 -2.51
CA LYS A 158 -21.63 10.67 -2.70
C LYS A 158 -20.76 9.65 -1.97
N THR A 159 -21.18 8.36 -2.02
CA THR A 159 -20.59 7.26 -1.26
C THR A 159 -20.14 6.16 -2.20
N ASN A 160 -18.95 5.64 -1.98
CA ASN A 160 -18.41 4.47 -2.65
C ASN A 160 -18.27 3.34 -1.64
N ILE A 161 -18.68 2.14 -2.02
CA ILE A 161 -18.48 0.91 -1.25
C ILE A 161 -17.65 -0.02 -2.11
N GLY A 162 -16.55 -0.55 -1.59
CA GLY A 162 -15.66 -1.39 -2.37
C GLY A 162 -15.24 -2.65 -1.64
N LEU A 163 -15.01 -3.67 -2.44
CA LEU A 163 -14.47 -4.96 -2.03
C LEU A 163 -13.25 -5.27 -2.88
N SER A 164 -12.20 -5.83 -2.28
CA SER A 164 -11.11 -6.45 -3.04
C SER A 164 -10.57 -7.69 -2.36
N ILE A 165 -10.05 -8.57 -3.20
CA ILE A 165 -9.26 -9.73 -2.80
C ILE A 165 -7.90 -9.53 -3.44
N ASP A 166 -6.87 -9.37 -2.61
CA ASP A 166 -5.53 -9.03 -3.06
C ASP A 166 -4.54 -10.15 -2.77
N ASP A 167 -3.51 -10.22 -3.60
CA ASP A 167 -2.37 -11.12 -3.46
C ASP A 167 -2.75 -12.61 -3.51
N ILE A 168 -3.69 -12.99 -4.39
CA ILE A 168 -3.95 -14.40 -4.73
C ILE A 168 -2.71 -14.94 -5.43
N SER A 169 -1.94 -15.82 -4.79
CA SER A 169 -0.75 -16.38 -5.42
C SER A 169 -1.10 -17.48 -6.40
N ILE A 170 -0.60 -17.39 -7.62
CA ILE A 170 -0.82 -18.37 -8.69
C ILE A 170 0.21 -19.50 -8.61
N ASN A 171 1.41 -19.19 -8.20
CA ASN A 171 2.50 -20.15 -8.05
C ASN A 171 3.06 -20.13 -6.61
N LYS A 172 3.73 -21.21 -6.24
CA LYS A 172 4.49 -21.30 -4.98
C LYS A 172 5.96 -21.08 -5.30
N SER A 173 6.58 -20.13 -4.64
CA SER A 173 8.03 -19.95 -4.70
C SER A 173 8.70 -20.54 -3.46
N ARG A 174 9.96 -20.89 -3.59
CA ARG A 174 10.80 -21.41 -2.51
C ARG A 174 12.07 -20.58 -2.41
N ILE A 175 12.37 -20.14 -1.20
CA ILE A 175 13.68 -19.57 -0.85
C ILE A 175 14.38 -20.60 0.01
N ASN A 176 15.54 -21.08 -0.43
CA ASN A 176 16.33 -22.07 0.30
C ASN A 176 15.48 -23.26 0.81
N ASN A 177 14.70 -23.90 -0.08
CA ASN A 177 13.77 -25.02 0.20
C ASN A 177 12.59 -24.70 1.13
N VAL A 178 12.44 -23.48 1.61
CA VAL A 178 11.29 -23.04 2.41
C VAL A 178 10.23 -22.44 1.48
N ILE A 179 8.98 -22.93 1.59
CA ILE A 179 7.86 -22.40 0.80
C ILE A 179 7.48 -21.04 1.39
N GLU A 180 7.56 -20.01 0.54
CA GLU A 180 7.07 -18.68 0.91
C GLU A 180 5.54 -18.67 0.88
N LYS A 181 4.92 -18.43 2.04
CA LYS A 181 3.46 -18.33 2.16
C LYS A 181 3.02 -16.92 1.80
N SER A 182 2.14 -16.83 0.82
CA SER A 182 1.50 -15.57 0.42
C SER A 182 0.27 -15.31 1.26
N PRO A 183 0.19 -14.16 1.93
CA PRO A 183 -0.98 -13.79 2.69
C PRO A 183 -2.07 -13.28 1.73
N LEU A 184 -3.14 -14.04 1.59
CA LEU A 184 -4.35 -13.58 0.92
C LEU A 184 -4.99 -12.47 1.76
N ARG A 185 -5.30 -11.34 1.13
CA ARG A 185 -5.87 -10.17 1.79
C ARG A 185 -7.26 -9.87 1.28
N TYR A 186 -8.20 -9.63 2.19
CA TYR A 186 -9.56 -9.18 1.92
C TYR A 186 -9.71 -7.76 2.43
N ASN A 187 -10.10 -6.85 1.55
CA ASN A 187 -10.39 -5.46 1.89
C ASN A 187 -11.86 -5.15 1.66
N ILE A 188 -12.48 -4.49 2.64
CA ILE A 188 -13.80 -3.89 2.52
C ILE A 188 -13.64 -2.42 2.87
N GLY A 189 -14.11 -1.54 2.02
CA GLY A 189 -13.97 -0.10 2.24
C GLY A 189 -15.27 0.64 1.98
N VAL A 190 -15.49 1.70 2.74
CA VAL A 190 -16.54 2.69 2.50
C VAL A 190 -15.89 4.06 2.49
N CYS A 191 -16.18 4.83 1.46
CA CYS A 191 -15.69 6.19 1.31
C CYS A 191 -16.85 7.13 1.03
N LYS A 192 -16.98 8.19 1.82
CA LYS A 192 -18.04 9.20 1.68
C LYS A 192 -17.44 10.60 1.58
N LYS A 193 -17.87 11.36 0.57
CA LYS A 193 -17.64 12.80 0.51
C LYS A 193 -18.78 13.50 1.23
N LEU A 194 -18.44 14.28 2.28
CA LEU A 194 -19.44 15.01 3.05
C LEU A 194 -20.04 16.14 2.22
N GLU A 195 -21.26 16.51 2.54
CA GLU A 195 -22.05 17.46 1.75
C GLU A 195 -21.70 18.90 2.08
N TYR A 196 -21.57 19.20 3.36
CA TYR A 196 -21.36 20.55 3.88
C TYR A 196 -19.90 20.85 4.25
N LEU A 197 -19.06 19.82 4.26
CA LEU A 197 -17.63 19.96 4.55
C LEU A 197 -16.80 19.47 3.37
N PRO A 198 -15.71 20.15 3.02
CA PRO A 198 -14.80 19.70 1.98
C PRO A 198 -13.95 18.52 2.47
N LEU A 199 -14.59 17.54 3.09
CA LEU A 199 -13.98 16.39 3.73
C LEU A 199 -14.49 15.09 3.08
N LYS A 200 -13.55 14.23 2.74
CA LYS A 200 -13.80 12.87 2.30
C LYS A 200 -13.29 11.92 3.39
N ILE A 201 -14.18 11.08 3.93
CA ILE A 201 -13.86 10.12 4.99
C ILE A 201 -13.89 8.71 4.40
N SER A 202 -12.94 7.89 4.80
CA SER A 202 -12.88 6.47 4.47
C SER A 202 -12.76 5.62 5.72
N ILE A 203 -13.49 4.52 5.71
CA ILE A 203 -13.37 3.44 6.69
C ILE A 203 -13.05 2.17 5.92
N ASP A 204 -11.95 1.53 6.26
CA ASP A 204 -11.49 0.32 5.61
C ASP A 204 -11.29 -0.80 6.63
N TYR A 205 -11.66 -1.99 6.25
CA TYR A 205 -11.43 -3.24 6.97
C TYR A 205 -10.48 -4.11 6.16
N LEU A 206 -9.41 -4.58 6.79
CA LEU A 206 -8.43 -5.48 6.22
C LEU A 206 -8.37 -6.77 7.04
N SER A 207 -8.65 -7.88 6.39
CA SER A 207 -8.41 -9.22 6.92
C SER A 207 -7.31 -9.89 6.11
N ILE A 208 -6.36 -10.50 6.81
CA ILE A 208 -5.26 -11.23 6.20
C ILE A 208 -5.41 -12.68 6.61
N ASN A 209 -5.47 -13.59 5.64
CA ASN A 209 -5.51 -15.02 5.93
C ASN A 209 -4.27 -15.39 6.77
N ASN A 210 -4.45 -16.25 7.78
CA ASN A 210 -3.43 -16.66 8.76
C ASN A 210 -3.04 -15.61 9.82
N LYS A 211 -3.61 -14.40 9.83
CA LYS A 211 -3.51 -13.47 10.97
C LYS A 211 -4.77 -13.51 11.82
N LYS A 212 -4.59 -13.67 13.15
CA LYS A 212 -5.71 -13.55 14.10
C LYS A 212 -6.30 -12.14 14.15
N ASN A 213 -5.47 -11.12 13.94
CA ASN A 213 -5.87 -9.74 14.09
C ASN A 213 -6.40 -9.18 12.76
N LYS A 214 -7.55 -8.54 12.86
CA LYS A 214 -8.21 -7.79 11.82
C LYS A 214 -7.87 -6.33 12.02
N ASP A 215 -7.54 -5.62 10.95
CA ASP A 215 -7.15 -4.21 11.00
C ASP A 215 -8.32 -3.35 10.50
N TYR A 216 -8.67 -2.32 11.26
CA TYR A 216 -9.59 -1.26 10.85
C TYR A 216 -8.80 0.03 10.68
N PHE A 217 -9.14 0.77 9.62
CA PHE A 217 -8.53 2.06 9.31
C PHE A 217 -9.61 3.11 9.19
N ILE A 218 -9.35 4.28 9.73
CA ILE A 218 -10.16 5.47 9.52
C ILE A 218 -9.24 6.53 8.97
N SER A 219 -9.61 7.12 7.84
CA SER A 219 -8.81 8.16 7.20
C SER A 219 -9.68 9.25 6.61
N GLY A 220 -9.09 10.42 6.40
CA GLY A 220 -9.78 11.56 5.82
C GLY A 220 -8.87 12.40 4.94
N ILE A 221 -9.49 13.03 3.94
CA ILE A 221 -8.87 14.03 3.07
C ILE A 221 -9.70 15.31 3.18
N PHE A 222 -9.13 16.35 3.75
CA PHE A 222 -9.73 17.65 3.88
C PHE A 222 -9.18 18.59 2.82
N SER A 223 -10.04 19.01 1.89
CA SER A 223 -9.67 19.94 0.82
C SER A 223 -9.66 21.37 1.37
N LEU A 224 -8.50 22.01 1.30
CA LEU A 224 -8.26 23.37 1.74
C LEU A 224 -8.29 24.36 0.54
N PRO A 225 -8.43 25.67 0.79
CA PRO A 225 -8.22 26.69 -0.24
C PRO A 225 -6.84 26.56 -0.91
N LYS A 226 -6.69 27.20 -2.07
CA LYS A 226 -5.42 27.25 -2.84
C LYS A 226 -4.90 25.85 -3.23
N ASN A 227 -5.81 24.93 -3.60
CA ASN A 227 -5.45 23.60 -4.10
C ASN A 227 -4.66 22.72 -3.13
N LEU A 228 -4.68 23.05 -1.84
CA LEU A 228 -4.10 22.25 -0.78
C LEU A 228 -5.08 21.19 -0.28
N SER A 229 -4.56 20.07 0.18
CA SER A 229 -5.33 19.07 0.91
C SER A 229 -4.55 18.59 2.12
N PHE A 230 -5.22 18.51 3.25
CA PHE A 230 -4.72 17.88 4.47
C PHE A 230 -5.23 16.44 4.53
N ILE A 231 -4.33 15.49 4.77
CA ILE A 231 -4.61 14.06 4.77
C ILE A 231 -4.25 13.53 6.15
N TRP A 232 -5.11 12.68 6.70
CA TRP A 232 -4.87 12.05 7.98
C TRP A 232 -5.42 10.63 8.01
N GLY A 233 -4.94 9.83 8.92
CA GLY A 233 -5.46 8.49 9.14
C GLY A 233 -4.96 7.86 10.42
N THR A 234 -5.66 6.84 10.87
CA THR A 234 -5.30 6.03 12.03
C THR A 234 -5.81 4.60 11.86
N SER A 235 -5.25 3.66 12.61
CA SER A 235 -5.66 2.27 12.56
C SER A 235 -5.70 1.61 13.93
N THR A 236 -6.46 0.51 14.03
CA THR A 236 -6.53 -0.32 15.24
C THR A 236 -5.22 -1.04 15.57
N ARG A 237 -4.21 -0.99 14.67
CA ARG A 237 -2.88 -1.55 14.91
C ARG A 237 -2.22 -0.99 16.17
N LYS A 238 -2.58 0.26 16.58
CA LYS A 238 -2.13 0.84 17.84
C LYS A 238 -2.53 0.04 19.08
N LEU A 239 -3.65 -0.69 19.04
CA LEU A 239 -4.15 -1.49 20.17
C LEU A 239 -3.34 -2.78 20.36
N SER A 240 -2.70 -3.28 19.32
CA SER A 240 -1.82 -4.47 19.38
C SER A 240 -0.37 -4.13 19.75
N GLN A 241 -0.01 -2.86 19.78
CA GLN A 241 1.28 -2.36 20.26
C GLN A 241 1.25 -2.29 21.80
N ASN A 242 1.13 -3.46 22.45
CA ASN A 242 0.97 -3.57 23.91
C ASN A 242 2.28 -3.22 24.66
N ILE A 243 2.63 -1.94 24.67
CA ILE A 243 3.86 -1.45 25.29
C ILE A 243 3.43 -0.50 26.40
N LYS A 244 4.06 -0.61 27.58
CA LYS A 244 3.96 0.33 28.71
C LYS A 244 4.59 1.68 28.33
N GLU A 245 4.02 2.35 27.34
CA GLU A 245 4.49 3.61 26.79
C GLU A 245 3.61 4.77 27.28
N SER A 246 4.11 6.00 27.12
CA SER A 246 3.34 7.19 27.46
C SER A 246 2.02 7.25 26.66
N VAL A 247 0.96 7.75 27.25
CA VAL A 247 -0.38 7.90 26.64
C VAL A 247 -0.29 8.60 25.27
N ILE A 248 0.59 9.60 25.15
CA ILE A 248 0.81 10.35 23.91
C ILE A 248 1.32 9.44 22.79
N LYS A 249 2.34 8.61 23.03
CA LYS A 249 2.87 7.67 22.02
C LYS A 249 1.84 6.63 21.63
N THR A 250 0.96 6.20 22.55
CA THR A 250 -0.12 5.27 22.27
C THR A 250 -1.21 5.90 21.40
N ILE A 251 -1.57 7.16 21.64
CA ILE A 251 -2.58 7.87 20.85
C ILE A 251 -2.09 8.11 19.42
N PHE A 252 -0.85 8.59 19.26
CA PHE A 252 -0.27 8.90 17.95
C PHE A 252 0.32 7.68 17.23
N GLY A 253 0.53 6.57 17.92
CA GLY A 253 0.97 5.32 17.31
C GLY A 253 0.02 4.85 16.21
N SER A 254 0.56 4.24 15.17
CA SER A 254 -0.20 3.76 14.00
C SER A 254 -1.12 4.82 13.37
N SER A 255 -0.65 6.06 13.34
CA SER A 255 -1.34 7.21 12.74
C SER A 255 -0.47 7.87 11.66
N GLY A 256 -1.12 8.43 10.67
CA GLY A 256 -0.48 9.14 9.57
C GLY A 256 -1.05 10.54 9.39
N VAL A 257 -0.21 11.44 8.90
CA VAL A 257 -0.60 12.80 8.49
C VAL A 257 0.14 13.18 7.22
N GLY A 258 -0.44 14.07 6.43
CA GLY A 258 0.21 14.54 5.22
C GLY A 258 -0.49 15.74 4.62
N ILE A 259 0.18 16.30 3.64
CA ILE A 259 -0.30 17.44 2.87
C ILE A 259 -0.07 17.16 1.40
N SER A 260 -1.00 17.57 0.55
CA SER A 260 -0.79 17.56 -0.90
C SER A 260 -1.19 18.88 -1.52
N TYR A 261 -0.47 19.27 -2.55
CA TYR A 261 -0.70 20.45 -3.35
C TYR A 261 -0.93 20.03 -4.80
N LYS A 262 -1.95 20.60 -5.44
CA LYS A 262 -2.29 20.30 -6.83
C LYS A 262 -2.33 21.61 -7.62
N ASP A 263 -1.52 21.71 -8.68
CA ASP A 263 -1.54 22.85 -9.59
C ASP A 263 -1.24 22.42 -11.02
N ASN A 264 -1.99 22.96 -12.00
CA ASN A 264 -1.79 22.75 -13.43
C ASN A 264 -1.44 21.32 -13.87
N GLY A 265 -2.14 20.32 -13.28
CA GLY A 265 -1.90 18.91 -13.57
C GLY A 265 -0.78 18.26 -12.75
N ILE A 266 0.01 19.05 -12.02
CA ILE A 266 1.04 18.54 -11.11
C ILE A 266 0.45 18.35 -9.72
N ILE A 267 0.73 17.24 -9.08
CA ILE A 267 0.36 16.94 -7.71
C ILE A 267 1.63 16.56 -6.95
N ILE A 268 1.90 17.29 -5.87
CA ILE A 268 3.01 17.00 -4.96
C ILE A 268 2.39 16.65 -3.60
N GLY A 269 2.81 15.55 -3.01
CA GLY A 269 2.35 15.09 -1.71
C GLY A 269 3.50 14.78 -0.78
N TYR A 270 3.36 15.14 0.50
CA TYR A 270 4.25 14.72 1.57
C TYR A 270 3.45 14.01 2.65
N GLY A 271 3.95 12.88 3.12
CA GLY A 271 3.28 12.07 4.13
C GLY A 271 4.21 11.55 5.19
N LEU A 272 3.69 11.48 6.40
CA LEU A 272 4.34 10.94 7.59
C LEU A 272 3.48 9.82 8.18
N TYR A 273 4.13 8.80 8.71
CA TYR A 273 3.47 7.76 9.49
C TYR A 273 4.28 7.43 10.73
N PHE A 274 3.60 7.29 11.87
CA PHE A 274 4.19 7.02 13.17
C PHE A 274 3.92 5.57 13.58
N TYR A 275 4.99 4.80 13.77
CA TYR A 275 4.91 3.42 14.27
C TYR A 275 4.76 3.32 15.79
N GLY A 276 4.74 4.44 16.50
CA GLY A 276 4.87 4.47 17.96
C GLY A 276 6.35 4.37 18.36
N THR A 277 6.74 3.28 19.02
CA THR A 277 8.13 3.03 19.43
C THR A 277 9.07 2.73 18.26
N GLY A 278 8.54 2.22 17.15
CA GLY A 278 9.30 1.87 15.94
C GLY A 278 9.78 3.06 15.12
N GLY A 279 9.56 4.29 15.61
CA GLY A 279 9.95 5.50 14.88
C GLY A 279 8.90 5.98 13.90
N TRP A 280 9.34 6.64 12.84
CA TRP A 280 8.50 7.27 11.84
C TRP A 280 8.99 6.97 10.42
N THR A 281 8.07 7.01 9.47
CA THR A 281 8.32 6.88 8.04
C THR A 281 7.83 8.14 7.36
N ASN A 282 8.56 8.63 6.39
CA ASN A 282 8.16 9.78 5.58
C ASN A 282 8.25 9.44 4.10
N GLY A 283 7.51 10.19 3.28
CA GLY A 283 7.48 9.97 1.85
C GLY A 283 7.07 11.19 1.07
N LEU A 284 7.48 11.20 -0.18
CA LEU A 284 7.15 12.20 -1.20
C LEU A 284 6.46 11.50 -2.36
N ASP A 285 5.38 12.09 -2.85
CA ASP A 285 4.68 11.71 -4.07
C ASP A 285 4.76 12.86 -5.07
N LEU A 286 5.04 12.53 -6.33
CA LEU A 286 4.92 13.43 -7.46
C LEU A 286 4.04 12.77 -8.52
N SER A 287 3.01 13.46 -9.00
CA SER A 287 2.17 13.02 -10.12
C SER A 287 2.01 14.14 -11.13
N ILE A 288 2.06 13.81 -12.41
CA ILE A 288 1.86 14.72 -13.54
C ILE A 288 0.72 14.15 -14.37
N ASN A 289 -0.36 14.92 -14.55
CA ASN A 289 -1.48 14.60 -15.43
C ASN A 289 -1.31 15.30 -16.78
N PHE A 290 -1.56 14.59 -17.88
CA PHE A 290 -1.39 15.10 -19.26
C PHE A 290 -2.37 14.44 -20.23
#